data_00d1380652db1b21c0fdd1494b773593
#
_entry.id   00d1380652db1b21c0fdd1494b773593
#
_cell.length_a   1.000
_cell.length_b   1.000
_cell.length_c   1.000
_cell.angle_alpha   90.00
_cell.angle_beta   90.00
_cell.angle_gamma   90.00
#
_symmetry.space_group_name_H-M   'P 1'
#
loop_
_entity.id
_entity.type
_entity.pdbx_description
1 polymer ?
#
loop_
_entity_poly.entity_id
_entity_poly.type
_entity_poly.pdbx_seq_one_letter_code
_entity_poly.pdbx_strand_id
1 'polypeptide(L)'
;MIDENILREKAQKYIVCFNGECPLHDHCLRWQAGRYLPERLYSVYCFNPNHPGAATDNCPGFRTDQPQRIPRGMVHFYEAMPGKMERAIKARLIERYSRVTYYRYRRGEYPITPDVEQTILQACRDCGWTADPVYDSYNDELVW
;
A
#
# COMPACT_ATOMS: atom_id res chain seq x y z
N MET A 1 2.20 20.41 1.27
CA MET A 1 1.59 20.14 2.60
C MET A 1 0.37 19.26 2.38
N ILE A 2 0.23 18.20 3.17
CA ILE A 2 -0.92 17.28 3.05
C ILE A 2 -2.14 17.95 3.69
N ASP A 3 -3.31 17.80 3.05
CA ASP A 3 -4.57 18.33 3.59
C ASP A 3 -4.87 17.71 4.97
N GLU A 4 -5.16 18.55 5.95
CA GLU A 4 -5.46 18.13 7.32
C GLU A 4 -6.67 17.19 7.41
N ASN A 5 -7.65 17.35 6.54
CA ASN A 5 -8.82 16.47 6.52
C ASN A 5 -8.44 15.05 6.14
N ILE A 6 -7.48 14.89 5.20
CA ILE A 6 -6.92 13.58 4.84
C ILE A 6 -6.19 12.98 6.05
N LEU A 7 -5.36 13.76 6.73
CA LEU A 7 -4.65 13.29 7.92
C LEU A 7 -5.61 12.88 9.05
N ARG A 8 -6.67 13.64 9.28
CA ARG A 8 -7.72 13.32 10.27
C ARG A 8 -8.48 12.03 9.95
N GLU A 9 -8.83 11.85 8.68
CA GLU A 9 -9.50 10.62 8.23
C GLU A 9 -8.58 9.41 8.38
N LYS A 10 -7.34 9.54 7.93
CA LYS A 10 -6.35 8.46 7.98
C LYS A 10 -5.96 8.09 9.40
N ALA A 11 -5.80 9.07 10.29
CA ALA A 11 -5.45 8.84 11.70
C ALA A 11 -6.40 7.86 12.40
N GLN A 12 -7.66 7.81 12.00
CA GLN A 12 -8.67 6.94 12.61
C GLN A 12 -8.64 5.49 12.11
N LYS A 13 -8.02 5.24 10.97
CA LYS A 13 -8.09 3.95 10.25
C LYS A 13 -6.75 3.24 10.10
N TYR A 14 -5.65 3.97 10.26
CA TYR A 14 -4.31 3.46 10.00
C TYR A 14 -3.45 3.43 11.25
N ILE A 15 -2.39 2.65 11.19
CA ILE A 15 -1.37 2.62 12.24
C ILE A 15 -0.63 3.96 12.25
N VAL A 16 -0.69 4.69 13.36
CA VAL A 16 0.02 5.96 13.56
C VAL A 16 1.34 5.75 14.31
N CYS A 17 2.15 6.79 14.41
CA CYS A 17 3.39 6.78 15.19
C CYS A 17 3.45 8.03 16.07
N PHE A 18 3.99 7.87 17.29
CA PHE A 18 4.12 8.96 18.28
C PHE A 18 5.58 9.32 18.58
N ASN A 19 6.53 8.74 17.87
CA ASN A 19 7.95 8.97 18.13
C ASN A 19 8.45 10.27 17.47
N GLY A 20 8.38 11.37 18.19
CA GLY A 20 8.86 12.69 17.73
C GLY A 20 10.39 12.84 17.68
N GLU A 21 11.15 11.90 18.24
CA GLU A 21 12.61 11.91 18.16
C GLU A 21 13.15 11.10 16.95
N CYS A 22 12.26 10.49 16.19
CA CYS A 22 12.64 9.76 14.99
C CYS A 22 13.22 10.72 13.94
N PRO A 23 14.38 10.43 13.33
CA PRO A 23 14.98 11.31 12.33
C PRO A 23 14.13 11.48 11.07
N LEU A 24 13.18 10.57 10.83
CA LEU A 24 12.29 10.58 9.67
C LEU A 24 10.91 11.19 9.97
N HIS A 25 10.64 11.64 11.20
CA HIS A 25 9.28 11.98 11.63
C HIS A 25 8.63 13.10 10.80
N ASP A 26 9.36 14.13 10.42
CA ASP A 26 8.83 15.26 9.65
C ASP A 26 8.28 14.87 8.28
N HIS A 27 8.82 13.79 7.69
CA HIS A 27 8.42 13.25 6.40
C HIS A 27 7.68 11.92 6.48
N CYS A 28 7.23 11.54 7.68
CA CYS A 28 6.54 10.28 7.91
C CYS A 28 5.03 10.47 8.08
N LEU A 29 4.25 9.92 7.16
CA LEU A 29 2.79 9.99 7.18
C LEU A 29 2.18 9.44 8.48
N ARG A 30 2.76 8.38 9.05
CA ARG A 30 2.27 7.79 10.30
C ARG A 30 2.42 8.74 11.49
N TRP A 31 3.53 9.47 11.56
CA TRP A 31 3.73 10.45 12.61
C TRP A 31 2.88 11.70 12.38
N GLN A 32 2.82 12.19 11.15
CA GLN A 32 1.98 13.35 10.81
C GLN A 32 0.50 13.06 11.13
N ALA A 33 -0.03 11.90 10.72
CA ALA A 33 -1.41 11.50 11.04
C ALA A 33 -1.64 11.38 12.55
N GLY A 34 -0.67 10.89 13.32
CA GLY A 34 -0.77 10.76 14.76
C GLY A 34 -1.03 12.08 15.51
N ARG A 35 -0.69 13.22 14.90
CA ARG A 35 -0.95 14.55 15.44
C ARG A 35 -2.39 15.05 15.23
N TYR A 36 -3.17 14.36 14.38
CA TYR A 36 -4.54 14.73 14.01
C TYR A 36 -5.60 13.77 14.56
N LEU A 37 -5.25 12.97 15.57
CA LEU A 37 -6.19 12.09 16.23
C LEU A 37 -7.29 12.88 16.95
N PRO A 38 -8.57 12.49 16.76
CA PRO A 38 -9.67 13.09 17.50
C PRO A 38 -9.58 12.78 19.01
N GLU A 39 -9.78 13.76 19.86
CA GLU A 39 -9.77 13.62 21.33
C GLU A 39 -10.78 12.59 21.85
N ARG A 40 -11.88 12.35 21.10
CA ARG A 40 -12.92 11.37 21.44
C ARG A 40 -12.47 9.91 21.33
N LEU A 41 -11.33 9.63 20.67
CA LEU A 41 -10.85 8.27 20.53
C LEU A 41 -10.17 7.79 21.80
N TYR A 42 -10.70 6.70 22.37
CA TYR A 42 -10.18 6.08 23.58
C TYR A 42 -8.87 5.28 23.31
N SER A 43 -8.76 4.67 22.15
CA SER A 43 -7.59 3.87 21.76
C SER A 43 -7.30 3.98 20.27
N VAL A 44 -6.05 3.75 19.92
CA VAL A 44 -5.58 3.79 18.53
C VAL A 44 -4.55 2.69 18.28
N TYR A 45 -4.38 2.31 17.02
CA TYR A 45 -3.27 1.46 16.60
C TYR A 45 -2.04 2.31 16.37
N CYS A 46 -0.91 1.96 17.00
CA CYS A 46 0.35 2.64 16.77
C CYS A 46 1.48 1.65 16.41
N PHE A 47 2.48 2.16 15.70
CA PHE A 47 3.70 1.41 15.42
C PHE A 47 4.44 1.14 16.73
N ASN A 48 4.90 -0.12 16.90
CA ASN A 48 5.60 -0.52 18.13
C ASN A 48 6.94 0.25 18.29
N PRO A 49 7.05 1.14 19.28
CA PRO A 49 8.27 1.92 19.48
C PRO A 49 9.48 1.07 19.92
N ASN A 50 9.24 -0.14 20.41
CA ASN A 50 10.29 -1.07 20.83
C ASN A 50 10.81 -1.97 19.68
N HIS A 51 10.25 -1.83 18.47
CA HIS A 51 10.75 -2.58 17.31
C HIS A 51 12.20 -2.15 17.02
N PRO A 52 13.14 -3.09 16.74
CA PRO A 52 14.56 -2.76 16.53
C PRO A 52 14.81 -1.75 15.40
N GLY A 53 13.94 -1.73 14.38
CA GLY A 53 14.00 -0.76 13.28
C GLY A 53 13.32 0.58 13.56
N ALA A 54 12.64 0.73 14.71
CA ALA A 54 11.96 1.97 15.05
C ALA A 54 12.95 3.12 15.22
N ALA A 55 12.60 4.31 14.72
CA ALA A 55 13.44 5.50 14.79
C ALA A 55 14.82 5.36 14.14
N THR A 56 14.96 4.50 13.16
CA THR A 56 16.17 4.36 12.34
C THR A 56 15.91 4.85 10.92
N ASP A 57 16.98 5.08 10.15
CA ASP A 57 16.86 5.48 8.73
C ASP A 57 16.16 4.42 7.85
N ASN A 58 16.09 3.17 8.34
CA ASN A 58 15.43 2.05 7.69
C ASN A 58 14.17 1.58 8.45
N CYS A 59 13.45 2.50 9.07
CA CYS A 59 12.26 2.15 9.85
C CYS A 59 11.21 1.44 8.96
N PRO A 60 10.78 0.21 9.29
CA PRO A 60 9.79 -0.52 8.49
C PRO A 60 8.40 0.12 8.53
N GLY A 61 8.14 0.95 9.53
CA GLY A 61 6.91 1.74 9.64
C GLY A 61 6.92 3.03 8.84
N PHE A 62 8.06 3.45 8.29
CA PHE A 62 8.14 4.70 7.53
C PHE A 62 7.23 4.69 6.31
N ARG A 63 6.50 5.79 6.15
CA ARG A 63 5.69 6.07 4.95
C ARG A 63 5.94 7.51 4.55
N THR A 64 6.53 7.68 3.38
CA THR A 64 6.90 9.03 2.88
C THR A 64 5.68 9.89 2.62
N ASP A 65 5.80 11.19 2.92
CA ASP A 65 4.82 12.23 2.58
C ASP A 65 4.89 12.69 1.12
N GLN A 66 5.78 12.09 0.34
CA GLN A 66 5.89 12.39 -1.09
C GLN A 66 4.99 11.44 -1.88
N PRO A 67 4.17 11.96 -2.81
CA PRO A 67 3.39 11.12 -3.72
C PRO A 67 4.29 10.18 -4.51
N GLN A 68 3.84 8.94 -4.67
CA GLN A 68 4.49 7.92 -5.45
C GLN A 68 3.64 7.59 -6.68
N ARG A 69 4.28 7.27 -7.78
CA ARG A 69 3.60 6.81 -8.98
C ARG A 69 3.08 5.39 -8.78
N ILE A 70 1.78 5.26 -8.54
CA ILE A 70 1.12 4.01 -8.19
C ILE A 70 0.30 3.49 -9.37
N PRO A 71 0.50 2.21 -9.78
CA PRO A 71 -0.30 1.60 -10.83
C PRO A 71 -1.73 1.31 -10.38
N ARG A 72 -2.66 1.39 -11.33
CA ARG A 72 -4.07 1.04 -11.15
C ARG A 72 -4.59 0.26 -12.34
N GLY A 73 -5.36 -0.78 -12.06
CA GLY A 73 -6.03 -1.58 -13.05
C GLY A 73 -5.16 -2.67 -13.69
N MET A 74 -5.78 -3.81 -13.94
CA MET A 74 -5.13 -5.01 -14.46
C MET A 74 -5.91 -5.63 -15.63
N VAL A 75 -6.69 -4.86 -16.37
CA VAL A 75 -7.39 -5.38 -17.55
C VAL A 75 -6.39 -5.69 -18.65
N HIS A 76 -5.51 -4.74 -18.96
CA HIS A 76 -4.43 -4.92 -19.96
C HIS A 76 -3.27 -5.79 -19.47
N PHE A 77 -3.18 -6.03 -18.17
CA PHE A 77 -2.12 -6.83 -17.55
C PHE A 77 -2.00 -8.24 -18.14
N TYR A 78 -3.11 -8.83 -18.55
CA TYR A 78 -3.18 -10.21 -19.04
C TYR A 78 -3.17 -10.33 -20.57
N GLU A 79 -3.21 -9.25 -21.33
CA GLU A 79 -3.43 -9.30 -22.79
C GLU A 79 -2.39 -10.14 -23.55
N ALA A 80 -1.11 -10.04 -23.17
CA ALA A 80 -0.05 -10.81 -23.81
C ALA A 80 0.16 -12.19 -23.20
N MET A 81 -0.62 -12.57 -22.21
CA MET A 81 -0.42 -13.76 -21.40
C MET A 81 -1.24 -14.95 -21.95
N PRO A 82 -0.68 -16.17 -22.03
CA PRO A 82 -1.47 -17.36 -22.32
C PRO A 82 -2.63 -17.54 -21.33
N GLY A 83 -3.82 -17.89 -21.83
CA GLY A 83 -5.03 -17.96 -21.01
C GLY A 83 -4.94 -18.93 -19.82
N LYS A 84 -4.18 -20.02 -19.95
CA LYS A 84 -3.92 -20.96 -18.86
C LYS A 84 -3.14 -20.30 -17.72
N MET A 85 -2.17 -19.46 -18.07
CA MET A 85 -1.33 -18.73 -17.10
C MET A 85 -2.13 -17.63 -16.42
N GLU A 86 -2.91 -16.86 -17.18
CA GLU A 86 -3.86 -15.86 -16.62
C GLU A 86 -4.77 -16.51 -15.58
N ARG A 87 -5.40 -17.64 -15.90
CA ARG A 87 -6.28 -18.34 -14.95
C ARG A 87 -5.57 -18.78 -13.68
N ALA A 88 -4.34 -19.29 -13.80
CA ALA A 88 -3.55 -19.72 -12.65
C ALA A 88 -3.16 -18.53 -11.74
N ILE A 89 -2.71 -17.42 -12.31
CA ILE A 89 -2.34 -16.21 -11.56
C ILE A 89 -3.58 -15.61 -10.88
N LYS A 90 -4.68 -15.48 -11.63
CA LYS A 90 -5.95 -14.99 -11.09
C LYS A 90 -6.43 -15.82 -9.90
N ALA A 91 -6.37 -17.15 -9.99
CA ALA A 91 -6.77 -18.03 -8.90
C ALA A 91 -5.94 -17.78 -7.62
N ARG A 92 -4.63 -17.63 -7.73
CA ARG A 92 -3.73 -17.31 -6.61
C ARG A 92 -4.04 -15.96 -5.99
N LEU A 93 -4.30 -14.95 -6.80
CA LEU A 93 -4.62 -13.60 -6.31
C LEU A 93 -6.01 -13.56 -5.63
N ILE A 94 -7.00 -14.30 -6.14
CA ILE A 94 -8.31 -14.42 -5.50
C ILE A 94 -8.19 -15.15 -4.16
N GLU A 95 -7.39 -16.19 -4.08
CA GLU A 95 -7.11 -16.89 -2.81
C GLU A 95 -6.47 -15.94 -1.78
N ARG A 96 -5.53 -15.09 -2.22
CA ARG A 96 -4.82 -14.16 -1.34
C ARG A 96 -5.66 -12.99 -0.86
N TYR A 97 -6.47 -12.38 -1.74
CA TYR A 97 -7.17 -11.13 -1.50
C TYR A 97 -8.70 -11.26 -1.38
N SER A 98 -9.29 -12.37 -1.66
CA SER A 98 -10.70 -12.59 -1.96
C SER A 98 -11.10 -12.14 -3.38
N ARG A 99 -12.21 -12.69 -3.85
CA ARG A 99 -12.74 -12.37 -5.19
C ARG A 99 -13.12 -10.90 -5.33
N VAL A 100 -13.77 -10.33 -4.32
CA VAL A 100 -14.22 -8.93 -4.33
C VAL A 100 -13.01 -7.98 -4.41
N THR A 101 -12.03 -8.18 -3.56
CA THR A 101 -10.83 -7.35 -3.50
C THR A 101 -9.99 -7.47 -4.77
N TYR A 102 -9.81 -8.69 -5.30
CA TYR A 102 -9.12 -8.90 -6.57
C TYR A 102 -9.75 -8.09 -7.71
N TYR A 103 -11.08 -8.12 -7.86
CA TYR A 103 -11.73 -7.36 -8.91
C TYR A 103 -11.69 -5.85 -8.70
N ARG A 104 -11.59 -5.36 -7.47
CA ARG A 104 -11.32 -3.94 -7.19
C ARG A 104 -9.94 -3.51 -7.67
N TYR A 105 -8.91 -4.34 -7.47
CA TYR A 105 -7.60 -4.11 -8.09
C TYR A 105 -7.69 -4.15 -9.61
N ARG A 106 -8.35 -5.16 -10.17
CA ARG A 106 -8.45 -5.33 -11.62
C ARG A 106 -9.13 -4.15 -12.30
N ARG A 107 -10.18 -3.59 -11.71
CA ARG A 107 -10.91 -2.43 -12.25
C ARG A 107 -10.23 -1.07 -11.95
N GLY A 108 -9.16 -1.05 -11.22
CA GLY A 108 -8.47 0.17 -10.84
C GLY A 108 -9.12 0.96 -9.69
N GLU A 109 -10.08 0.37 -8.98
CA GLU A 109 -10.70 1.00 -7.81
C GLU A 109 -9.74 1.11 -6.63
N TYR A 110 -8.88 0.12 -6.46
CA TYR A 110 -7.83 0.12 -5.44
C TYR A 110 -6.46 0.37 -6.08
N PRO A 111 -5.59 1.17 -5.41
CA PRO A 111 -4.21 1.35 -5.84
C PRO A 111 -3.42 0.05 -5.66
N ILE A 112 -2.58 -0.26 -6.63
CA ILE A 112 -1.61 -1.36 -6.51
C ILE A 112 -0.37 -0.80 -5.83
N THR A 113 -0.39 -0.80 -4.51
CA THR A 113 0.75 -0.33 -3.70
C THR A 113 1.97 -1.23 -3.88
N PRO A 114 3.19 -0.80 -3.50
CA PRO A 114 4.39 -1.62 -3.64
C PRO A 114 4.28 -3.03 -3.04
N ASP A 115 3.64 -3.17 -1.89
CA ASP A 115 3.42 -4.47 -1.24
C ASP A 115 2.48 -5.37 -2.05
N VAL A 116 1.40 -4.80 -2.59
CA VAL A 116 0.46 -5.50 -3.45
C VAL A 116 1.13 -5.90 -4.76
N GLU A 117 1.92 -5.01 -5.36
CA GLU A 117 2.66 -5.29 -6.58
C GLU A 117 3.64 -6.46 -6.39
N GLN A 118 4.38 -6.50 -5.29
CA GLN A 118 5.26 -7.62 -4.97
C GLN A 118 4.50 -8.95 -4.92
N THR A 119 3.32 -8.96 -4.32
CA THR A 119 2.47 -10.17 -4.27
C THR A 119 2.00 -10.58 -5.65
N ILE A 120 1.59 -9.63 -6.49
CA ILE A 120 1.17 -9.90 -7.88
C ILE A 120 2.33 -10.47 -8.69
N LEU A 121 3.49 -9.83 -8.64
CA LEU A 121 4.68 -10.27 -9.39
C LEU A 121 5.20 -11.63 -8.89
N GLN A 122 5.08 -11.92 -7.61
CA GLN A 122 5.43 -13.24 -7.08
C GLN A 122 4.48 -14.32 -7.61
N ALA A 123 3.18 -14.07 -7.65
CA ALA A 123 2.21 -14.97 -8.25
C ALA A 123 2.50 -15.22 -9.75
N CYS A 124 2.93 -14.18 -10.47
CA CYS A 124 3.36 -14.30 -11.87
C CYS A 124 4.60 -15.21 -12.00
N ARG A 125 5.62 -14.98 -11.20
CA ARG A 125 6.85 -15.81 -11.21
C ARG A 125 6.55 -17.26 -10.89
N ASP A 126 5.70 -17.51 -9.90
CA ASP A 126 5.30 -18.86 -9.50
C ASP A 126 4.55 -19.61 -10.61
N CYS A 127 3.91 -18.90 -11.51
CA CYS A 127 3.24 -19.44 -12.70
C CYS A 127 4.10 -19.40 -13.96
N GLY A 128 5.36 -18.97 -13.88
CA GLY A 128 6.30 -18.93 -15.00
C GLY A 128 6.21 -17.69 -15.89
N TRP A 129 5.52 -16.63 -15.47
CA TRP A 129 5.45 -15.36 -16.18
C TRP A 129 6.45 -14.35 -15.59
N THR A 130 7.40 -13.90 -16.42
CA THR A 130 8.51 -13.03 -16.00
C THR A 130 8.62 -11.74 -16.82
N ALA A 131 7.67 -11.49 -17.72
CA ALA A 131 7.63 -10.24 -18.48
C ALA A 131 7.31 -9.04 -17.56
N ASP A 132 7.73 -7.85 -17.97
CA ASP A 132 7.41 -6.63 -17.25
C ASP A 132 5.89 -6.42 -17.14
N PRO A 133 5.39 -5.98 -15.99
CA PRO A 133 3.96 -5.78 -15.80
C PRO A 133 3.44 -4.61 -16.64
N VAL A 134 2.24 -4.77 -17.20
CA VAL A 134 1.50 -3.73 -17.91
C VAL A 134 0.22 -3.44 -17.14
N TYR A 135 0.13 -2.23 -16.58
CA TYR A 135 -1.06 -1.77 -15.86
C TYR A 135 -1.87 -0.81 -16.72
N ASP A 136 -3.13 -0.63 -16.36
CA ASP A 136 -4.05 0.21 -17.15
C ASP A 136 -3.75 1.70 -17.04
N SER A 137 -3.35 2.16 -15.84
CA SER A 137 -3.01 3.56 -15.58
C SER A 137 -2.06 3.71 -14.39
N TYR A 138 -1.56 4.93 -14.19
CA TYR A 138 -0.72 5.31 -13.06
C TYR A 138 -1.18 6.65 -12.50
N ASN A 139 -1.28 6.76 -11.17
CA ASN A 139 -1.56 8.00 -10.47
C ASN A 139 -0.44 8.31 -9.47
N ASP A 140 -0.22 9.59 -9.23
CA ASP A 140 0.65 10.02 -8.13
C ASP A 140 -0.16 10.05 -6.83
N GLU A 141 0.15 9.13 -5.93
CA GLU A 141 -0.63 8.91 -4.71
C GLU A 141 0.26 8.77 -3.47
N LEU A 142 -0.27 9.18 -2.32
CA LEU A 142 0.34 8.87 -1.03
C LEU A 142 0.09 7.41 -0.68
N VAL A 143 1.15 6.70 -0.27
CA VAL A 143 1.07 5.30 0.18
C VAL A 143 1.04 5.26 1.70
N TRP A 144 -0.08 4.85 2.25
CA TRP A 144 -0.34 4.79 3.70
C TRP A 144 0.05 3.47 4.36
#